data_67a8dd8e8ee7589669d751873d4838d7
#
_entry.id   67a8dd8e8ee7589669d751873d4838d7
#
_cell.length_a   1.000
_cell.length_b   1.000
_cell.length_c   1.000
_cell.angle_alpha   90.00
_cell.angle_beta   90.00
_cell.angle_gamma   90.00
#
_symmetry.space_group_name_H-M   'P 1'
#
loop_
_entity.id
_entity.type
_entity.pdbx_description
1 polymer ?
#
loop_
_entity_poly.entity_id
_entity_poly.type
_entity_poly.pdbx_seq_one_letter_code
_entity_poly.pdbx_strand_id
1 'polypeptide(L)'
;MLKMEKELCDYLKVALQVDPTIDRPGVKNKPAQSVYERYVQLQACKYVDEILVYETELDLLNLIKTQTFHIRFLSEEYKDVDVTGKQYCIDHGVEIHYHLRRHTYSSTEIRNRVYELEKAKREEKIEENLSQYSPKLLDKYMDK
;
A
#
# COMPACT_ATOMS: atom_id res chain seq x y z
N MET A 1 0.71 -11.68 6.73
CA MET A 1 -0.71 -11.37 6.50
C MET A 1 -1.32 -12.45 5.62
N LEU A 2 -1.28 -12.41 4.29
CA LEU A 2 -1.95 -13.38 3.40
C LEU A 2 -1.70 -14.87 3.71
N LYS A 3 -0.50 -15.24 4.16
CA LYS A 3 -0.20 -16.61 4.60
C LYS A 3 -1.07 -17.01 5.81
N MET A 4 -1.18 -16.15 6.80
CA MET A 4 -1.95 -16.43 8.03
C MET A 4 -3.46 -16.50 7.74
N GLU A 5 -3.94 -15.63 6.86
CA GLU A 5 -5.33 -15.63 6.41
C GLU A 5 -5.66 -16.90 5.62
N LYS A 6 -4.74 -17.34 4.75
CA LYS A 6 -4.89 -18.59 3.99
C LYS A 6 -4.91 -19.85 4.88
N GLU A 7 -4.24 -19.82 6.02
CA GLU A 7 -4.26 -20.92 6.99
C GLU A 7 -5.64 -21.06 7.72
N LEU A 8 -6.49 -20.03 7.63
CA LEU A 8 -7.82 -19.99 8.24
C LEU A 8 -8.97 -20.20 7.24
N CYS A 9 -8.68 -20.39 5.95
CA CYS A 9 -9.70 -20.57 4.92
C CYS A 9 -9.20 -21.45 3.76
N ASP A 10 -10.12 -22.17 3.12
CA ASP A 10 -9.80 -23.01 1.97
C ASP A 10 -9.57 -22.19 0.69
N TYR A 11 -10.27 -21.04 0.56
CA TYR A 11 -10.21 -20.17 -0.61
C TYR A 11 -10.12 -18.70 -0.19
N LEU A 12 -9.01 -18.06 -0.54
CA LEU A 12 -8.73 -16.66 -0.16
C LEU A 12 -8.95 -15.74 -1.34
N LYS A 13 -9.97 -14.88 -1.23
CA LYS A 13 -10.21 -13.75 -2.13
C LYS A 13 -9.58 -12.48 -1.60
N VAL A 14 -8.86 -11.75 -2.43
CA VAL A 14 -8.26 -10.47 -2.07
C VAL A 14 -8.92 -9.34 -2.85
N ALA A 15 -9.52 -8.40 -2.13
CA ALA A 15 -10.06 -7.18 -2.72
C ALA A 15 -8.93 -6.15 -2.92
N LEU A 16 -8.66 -5.78 -4.18
CA LEU A 16 -7.60 -4.84 -4.57
C LEU A 16 -8.19 -3.50 -4.99
N GLN A 17 -8.01 -2.47 -4.17
CA GLN A 17 -8.46 -1.11 -4.50
C GLN A 17 -7.58 -0.47 -5.58
N VAL A 18 -8.20 0.12 -6.61
CA VAL A 18 -7.48 0.81 -7.70
C VAL A 18 -6.70 2.01 -7.15
N ASP A 19 -7.40 2.97 -6.59
CA ASP A 19 -6.81 4.18 -6.01
C ASP A 19 -7.62 4.64 -4.78
N PRO A 20 -7.07 4.51 -3.57
CA PRO A 20 -7.79 4.92 -2.36
C PRO A 20 -7.96 6.44 -2.21
N THR A 21 -7.32 7.26 -3.06
CA THR A 21 -7.48 8.72 -3.03
C THR A 21 -8.78 9.19 -3.67
N ILE A 22 -9.46 8.33 -4.43
CA ILE A 22 -10.76 8.65 -5.05
C ILE A 22 -11.79 8.97 -3.98
N ASP A 23 -11.97 8.08 -3.00
CA ASP A 23 -12.94 8.29 -1.91
C ASP A 23 -12.37 9.09 -0.73
N ARG A 24 -11.05 9.11 -0.55
CA ARG A 24 -10.37 9.70 0.60
C ARG A 24 -9.22 10.61 0.17
N PRO A 25 -9.52 11.68 -0.62
CA PRO A 25 -8.51 12.64 -1.07
C PRO A 25 -7.88 13.36 0.13
N GLY A 26 -6.56 13.55 0.10
CA GLY A 26 -5.82 14.19 1.18
C GLY A 26 -5.59 13.34 2.44
N VAL A 27 -6.31 12.21 2.60
CA VAL A 27 -6.15 11.27 3.72
C VAL A 27 -5.29 10.08 3.34
N LYS A 28 -5.49 9.57 2.14
CA LYS A 28 -4.71 8.43 1.59
C LYS A 28 -3.69 8.90 0.58
N ASN A 29 -2.58 8.19 0.49
CA ASN A 29 -1.58 8.44 -0.53
C ASN A 29 -1.93 7.69 -1.82
N LYS A 30 -1.73 8.35 -2.95
CA LYS A 30 -1.81 7.69 -4.24
C LYS A 30 -0.82 6.53 -4.30
N PRO A 31 -1.22 5.36 -4.82
CA PRO A 31 -0.31 4.24 -5.00
C PRO A 31 0.88 4.61 -5.91
N ALA A 32 2.10 4.25 -5.51
CA ALA A 32 3.28 4.42 -6.36
C ALA A 32 3.30 3.42 -7.52
N GLN A 33 2.70 2.25 -7.32
CA GLN A 33 2.52 1.22 -8.34
C GLN A 33 1.14 1.33 -8.97
N SER A 34 1.06 1.08 -10.27
CA SER A 34 -0.22 0.94 -10.98
C SER A 34 -1.05 -0.22 -10.41
N VAL A 35 -2.33 -0.25 -10.69
CA VAL A 35 -3.19 -1.38 -10.29
C VAL A 35 -2.70 -2.69 -10.93
N TYR A 36 -2.21 -2.63 -12.17
CA TYR A 36 -1.69 -3.81 -12.87
C TYR A 36 -0.45 -4.40 -12.20
N GLU A 37 0.53 -3.56 -11.83
CA GLU A 37 1.73 -4.02 -11.11
C GLU A 37 1.37 -4.69 -9.77
N ARG A 38 0.43 -4.11 -9.03
CA ARG A 38 -0.07 -4.68 -7.76
C ARG A 38 -0.86 -5.97 -7.99
N TYR A 39 -1.65 -6.03 -9.07
CA TYR A 39 -2.40 -7.23 -9.45
C TYR A 39 -1.46 -8.40 -9.77
N VAL A 40 -0.44 -8.18 -10.61
CA VAL A 40 0.53 -9.23 -10.96
C VAL A 40 1.31 -9.74 -9.74
N GLN A 41 1.66 -8.85 -8.81
CA GLN A 41 2.31 -9.25 -7.55
C GLN A 41 1.39 -10.12 -6.68
N LEU A 42 0.11 -9.77 -6.57
CA LEU A 42 -0.87 -10.59 -5.85
C LEU A 42 -1.11 -11.92 -6.56
N GLN A 43 -1.18 -11.93 -7.89
CA GLN A 43 -1.34 -13.15 -8.68
C GLN A 43 -0.17 -14.13 -8.52
N ALA A 44 1.04 -13.61 -8.32
CA ALA A 44 2.23 -14.42 -8.05
C ALA A 44 2.28 -14.94 -6.59
N CYS A 45 1.40 -14.48 -5.71
CA CYS A 45 1.36 -14.89 -4.32
C CYS A 45 0.62 -16.23 -4.19
N LYS A 46 1.31 -17.29 -3.81
CA LYS A 46 0.75 -18.64 -3.67
C LYS A 46 -0.38 -18.79 -2.65
N TYR A 47 -0.64 -17.76 -1.85
CA TYR A 47 -1.69 -17.77 -0.84
C TYR A 47 -3.00 -17.13 -1.33
N VAL A 48 -3.00 -16.52 -2.51
CA VAL A 48 -4.16 -15.84 -3.10
C VAL A 48 -4.77 -16.71 -4.17
N ASP A 49 -6.06 -17.01 -4.04
CA ASP A 49 -6.79 -17.81 -5.00
C ASP A 49 -7.54 -16.94 -6.01
N GLU A 50 -8.04 -15.77 -5.57
CA GLU A 50 -8.80 -14.87 -6.43
C GLU A 50 -8.52 -13.41 -6.07
N ILE A 51 -8.50 -12.54 -7.08
CA ILE A 51 -8.30 -11.09 -6.92
C ILE A 51 -9.54 -10.38 -7.47
N LEU A 52 -10.20 -9.61 -6.62
CA LEU A 52 -11.36 -8.78 -6.96
C LEU A 52 -10.91 -7.32 -6.98
N VAL A 53 -10.91 -6.69 -8.15
CA VAL A 53 -10.52 -5.29 -8.29
C VAL A 53 -11.74 -4.39 -8.07
N TYR A 54 -11.57 -3.32 -7.29
CA TYR A 54 -12.62 -2.33 -7.05
C TYR A 54 -12.04 -0.91 -7.04
N GLU A 55 -12.84 0.08 -7.34
CA GLU A 55 -12.42 1.47 -7.42
C GLU A 55 -12.84 2.26 -6.17
N THR A 56 -14.13 2.23 -5.85
CA THR A 56 -14.76 3.02 -4.78
C THR A 56 -15.18 2.16 -3.59
N GLU A 57 -15.44 2.80 -2.45
CA GLU A 57 -16.01 2.11 -1.27
C GLU A 57 -17.42 1.54 -1.58
N LEU A 58 -18.16 2.16 -2.51
CA LEU A 58 -19.44 1.64 -2.98
C LEU A 58 -19.25 0.34 -3.78
N ASP A 59 -18.22 0.24 -4.62
CA ASP A 59 -17.90 -0.99 -5.35
C ASP A 59 -17.49 -2.09 -4.36
N LEU A 60 -16.70 -1.75 -3.34
CA LEU A 60 -16.36 -2.70 -2.28
C LEU A 60 -17.61 -3.22 -1.56
N LEU A 61 -18.56 -2.34 -1.24
CA LEU A 61 -19.82 -2.74 -0.62
C LEU A 61 -20.63 -3.69 -1.54
N ASN A 62 -20.67 -3.38 -2.83
CA ASN A 62 -21.33 -4.23 -3.82
C ASN A 62 -20.65 -5.60 -3.95
N LEU A 63 -19.31 -5.65 -3.96
CA LEU A 63 -18.56 -6.90 -3.92
C LEU A 63 -18.91 -7.73 -2.67
N ILE A 64 -18.91 -7.09 -1.50
CA ILE A 64 -19.27 -7.75 -0.22
C ILE A 64 -20.69 -8.35 -0.29
N LYS A 65 -21.63 -7.66 -0.93
CA LYS A 65 -23.02 -8.11 -1.05
C LYS A 65 -23.23 -9.21 -2.09
N THR A 66 -22.39 -9.25 -3.11
CA THR A 66 -22.56 -10.16 -4.27
C THR A 66 -21.67 -11.39 -4.20
N GLN A 67 -20.57 -11.33 -3.47
CA GLN A 67 -19.65 -12.46 -3.30
C GLN A 67 -20.07 -13.35 -2.14
N THR A 68 -19.91 -14.67 -2.31
CA THR A 68 -20.07 -15.63 -1.21
C THR A 68 -18.75 -15.80 -0.48
N PHE A 69 -18.75 -15.57 0.82
CA PHE A 69 -17.61 -15.80 1.71
C PHE A 69 -18.11 -15.96 3.16
N HIS A 70 -17.33 -16.64 4.01
CA HIS A 70 -17.70 -16.98 5.38
C HIS A 70 -16.92 -16.16 6.42
N ILE A 71 -15.70 -15.72 6.05
CA ILE A 71 -14.81 -14.97 6.92
C ILE A 71 -14.33 -13.73 6.17
N ARG A 72 -14.36 -12.58 6.85
CA ARG A 72 -13.73 -11.34 6.40
C ARG A 72 -12.54 -11.03 7.27
N PHE A 73 -11.37 -10.90 6.67
CA PHE A 73 -10.13 -10.54 7.37
C PHE A 73 -9.94 -9.03 7.36
N LEU A 74 -9.71 -8.46 8.54
CA LEU A 74 -9.40 -7.04 8.73
C LEU A 74 -8.18 -6.89 9.64
N SER A 75 -7.44 -5.79 9.50
CA SER A 75 -6.40 -5.44 10.47
C SER A 75 -7.04 -5.03 11.81
N GLU A 76 -6.41 -5.33 12.94
CA GLU A 76 -6.91 -5.00 14.28
C GLU A 76 -7.16 -3.51 14.47
N GLU A 77 -6.44 -2.64 13.74
CA GLU A 77 -6.67 -1.20 13.74
C GLU A 77 -8.10 -0.78 13.32
N TYR A 78 -8.83 -1.69 12.65
CA TYR A 78 -10.21 -1.47 12.20
C TYR A 78 -11.26 -2.05 13.15
N LYS A 79 -10.87 -2.60 14.31
CA LYS A 79 -11.78 -3.25 15.23
C LYS A 79 -12.86 -2.30 15.75
N ASP A 80 -12.45 -1.09 16.14
CA ASP A 80 -13.31 -0.06 16.71
C ASP A 80 -13.71 1.02 15.71
N VAL A 81 -13.44 0.78 14.42
CA VAL A 81 -13.77 1.70 13.32
C VAL A 81 -14.93 1.12 12.51
N ASP A 82 -15.84 1.99 12.10
CA ASP A 82 -16.84 1.63 11.11
C ASP A 82 -16.18 1.58 9.73
N VAL A 83 -16.11 0.38 9.16
CA VAL A 83 -15.53 0.14 7.84
C VAL A 83 -16.59 -0.39 6.88
N THR A 84 -16.46 -0.06 5.62
CA THR A 84 -17.38 -0.42 4.55
C THR A 84 -17.78 -1.90 4.63
N GLY A 85 -19.07 -2.15 4.73
CA GLY A 85 -19.65 -3.49 4.76
C GLY A 85 -19.50 -4.25 6.08
N LYS A 86 -19.00 -3.64 7.17
CA LYS A 86 -18.91 -4.29 8.49
C LYS A 86 -20.29 -4.71 8.99
N GLN A 87 -21.26 -3.79 8.97
CA GLN A 87 -22.62 -4.09 9.42
C GLN A 87 -23.26 -5.17 8.55
N TYR A 88 -23.09 -5.12 7.24
CA TYR A 88 -23.59 -6.17 6.35
C TYR A 88 -23.04 -7.57 6.71
N CYS A 89 -21.74 -7.68 7.01
CA CYS A 89 -21.16 -8.95 7.46
C CYS A 89 -21.80 -9.45 8.73
N ILE A 90 -22.03 -8.58 9.74
CA ILE A 90 -22.66 -8.93 11.01
C ILE A 90 -24.10 -9.43 10.78
N ASP A 91 -24.88 -8.68 9.99
CA ASP A 91 -26.30 -9.00 9.73
C ASP A 91 -26.48 -10.31 8.96
N HIS A 92 -25.47 -10.74 8.19
CA HIS A 92 -25.50 -11.95 7.38
C HIS A 92 -24.67 -13.10 7.95
N GLY A 93 -24.20 -12.98 9.19
CA GLY A 93 -23.49 -14.06 9.87
C GLY A 93 -22.08 -14.34 9.29
N VAL A 94 -21.48 -13.39 8.59
CA VAL A 94 -20.09 -13.49 8.14
C VAL A 94 -19.17 -13.19 9.32
N GLU A 95 -18.26 -14.09 9.62
CA GLU A 95 -17.26 -13.90 10.67
C GLU A 95 -16.29 -12.75 10.27
N ILE A 96 -16.03 -11.85 11.22
CA ILE A 96 -14.98 -10.84 11.04
C ILE A 96 -13.79 -11.22 11.90
N HIS A 97 -12.71 -11.64 11.24
CA HIS A 97 -11.45 -11.99 11.88
C HIS A 97 -10.47 -10.82 11.84
N TYR A 98 -10.05 -10.35 13.01
CA TYR A 98 -9.07 -9.28 13.16
C TYR A 98 -7.69 -9.86 13.39
N HIS A 99 -6.73 -9.53 12.52
CA HIS A 99 -5.36 -9.99 12.66
C HIS A 99 -4.41 -8.89 13.15
N LEU A 100 -3.52 -9.28 14.05
CA LEU A 100 -2.46 -8.42 14.55
C LEU A 100 -1.40 -8.19 13.44
N ARG A 101 -1.07 -6.93 13.22
CA ARG A 101 0.05 -6.57 12.35
C ARG A 101 1.37 -6.79 13.10
N ARG A 102 1.95 -7.99 13.00
CA ARG A 102 3.17 -8.39 13.71
C ARG A 102 4.47 -7.90 13.06
N HIS A 103 4.41 -7.15 11.97
CA HIS A 103 5.58 -6.67 11.26
C HIS A 103 5.50 -5.16 11.00
N THR A 104 6.67 -4.52 10.98
CA THR A 104 6.81 -3.07 10.73
C THR A 104 6.77 -2.72 9.23
N TYR A 105 6.70 -3.70 8.32
CA TYR A 105 6.69 -3.44 6.89
C TYR A 105 5.42 -2.70 6.46
N SER A 106 5.59 -1.46 6.02
CA SER A 106 4.51 -0.66 5.46
C SER A 106 4.95 0.01 4.17
N SER A 107 4.00 0.26 3.27
CA SER A 107 4.28 1.02 2.04
C SER A 107 4.79 2.43 2.34
N THR A 108 4.37 3.03 3.46
CA THR A 108 4.84 4.33 3.92
C THR A 108 6.31 4.27 4.31
N GLU A 109 6.73 3.25 5.06
CA GLU A 109 8.12 3.08 5.47
C GLU A 109 9.04 2.79 4.29
N ILE A 110 8.59 1.97 3.33
CA ILE A 110 9.34 1.73 2.08
C ILE A 110 9.53 3.02 1.31
N ARG A 111 8.48 3.84 1.16
CA ARG A 111 8.58 5.14 0.47
C ARG A 111 9.56 6.08 1.18
N ASN A 112 9.52 6.14 2.50
CA ASN A 112 10.43 6.99 3.27
C ASN A 112 11.89 6.53 3.06
N ARG A 113 12.18 5.24 3.13
CA ARG A 113 13.52 4.71 2.88
C ARG A 113 14.01 5.02 1.46
N VAL A 114 13.16 4.84 0.45
CA VAL A 114 13.51 5.18 -0.94
C VAL A 114 13.78 6.67 -1.08
N TYR A 115 12.95 7.51 -0.47
CA TYR A 115 13.12 8.96 -0.50
C TYR A 115 14.47 9.39 0.12
N GLU A 116 14.81 8.88 1.30
CA GLU A 116 16.07 9.23 1.97
C GLU A 116 17.30 8.76 1.17
N LEU A 117 17.24 7.56 0.57
CA LEU A 117 18.31 7.07 -0.29
C LEU A 117 18.50 7.93 -1.55
N GLU A 118 17.41 8.33 -2.20
CA GLU A 118 17.49 9.19 -3.40
C GLU A 118 17.91 10.62 -3.04
N LYS A 119 17.51 11.12 -1.88
CA LYS A 119 17.94 12.43 -1.37
C LYS A 119 19.45 12.45 -1.14
N ALA A 120 19.99 11.45 -0.43
CA ALA A 120 21.43 11.33 -0.19
C ALA A 120 22.24 11.29 -1.49
N LYS A 121 21.82 10.50 -2.48
CA LYS A 121 22.48 10.46 -3.81
C LYS A 121 22.48 11.80 -4.53
N ARG A 122 21.42 12.59 -4.38
CA ARG A 122 21.35 13.92 -5.01
C ARG A 122 22.28 14.90 -4.30
N GLU A 123 22.38 14.84 -2.98
CA GLU A 123 23.27 15.67 -2.18
C GLU A 123 24.73 15.36 -2.51
N GLU A 124 25.13 14.08 -2.58
CA GLU A 124 26.47 13.66 -3.02
C GLU A 124 26.84 14.22 -4.41
N LYS A 125 25.91 14.11 -5.39
CA LYS A 125 26.13 14.65 -6.75
C LYS A 125 26.28 16.17 -6.77
N ILE A 126 25.57 16.88 -5.91
CA ILE A 126 25.69 18.34 -5.80
C ILE A 126 27.05 18.69 -5.21
N GLU A 127 27.51 18.01 -4.17
CA GLU A 127 28.82 18.20 -3.58
C GLU A 127 29.97 17.91 -4.55
N GLU A 128 29.87 16.78 -5.29
CA GLU A 128 30.83 16.44 -6.33
C GLU A 128 30.91 17.54 -7.42
N ASN A 129 29.75 18.01 -7.90
CA ASN A 129 29.71 19.08 -8.89
C ASN A 129 30.30 20.38 -8.34
N LEU A 130 29.96 20.77 -7.11
CA LEU A 130 30.50 21.98 -6.49
C LEU A 130 32.03 21.88 -6.29
N SER A 131 32.56 20.73 -5.92
CA SER A 131 33.99 20.50 -5.76
C SER A 131 34.75 20.59 -7.07
N GLN A 132 34.12 20.22 -8.21
CA GLN A 132 34.72 20.36 -9.55
C GLN A 132 34.72 21.81 -10.06
N TYR A 133 33.73 22.60 -9.66
CA TYR A 133 33.62 24.02 -10.11
C TYR A 133 34.35 25.00 -9.22
N SER A 134 34.49 24.72 -7.91
CA SER A 134 35.11 25.61 -6.92
C SER A 134 36.57 25.96 -7.25
N PRO A 135 37.47 25.04 -7.66
CA PRO A 135 38.86 25.39 -8.04
C PRO A 135 38.92 26.28 -9.26
N LYS A 136 38.09 26.05 -10.27
CA LYS A 136 38.10 26.85 -11.52
C LYS A 136 37.59 28.28 -11.36
N LEU A 137 36.72 28.52 -10.39
CA LEU A 137 36.21 29.86 -10.08
C LEU A 137 37.20 30.65 -9.27
N LEU A 138 37.92 30.05 -8.32
CA LEU A 138 38.95 30.71 -7.49
C LEU A 138 40.11 31.16 -8.36
N ASP A 139 40.64 30.34 -9.27
CA ASP A 139 41.72 30.70 -10.18
C ASP A 139 41.35 31.86 -11.12
N LYS A 140 40.09 31.97 -11.53
CA LYS A 140 39.62 33.04 -12.44
C LYS A 140 39.49 34.40 -11.75
N TYR A 141 39.37 34.47 -10.42
CA TYR A 141 39.17 35.70 -9.68
C TYR A 141 40.36 36.10 -8.79
N MET A 142 41.39 35.25 -8.65
CA MET A 142 42.61 35.57 -7.89
C MET A 142 43.76 36.13 -8.74
N ASP A 143 43.63 36.08 -10.07
CA ASP A 143 44.66 36.66 -11.00
C ASP A 143 44.30 38.08 -11.50
N LYS A 144 43.70 38.93 -10.65
CA LYS A 144 43.53 40.37 -10.94
C LYS A 144 44.00 41.24 -9.80
#